data_430035b57496eed39152baf9d6b38c8f
#
_entry.id   430035b57496eed39152baf9d6b38c8f
#
_cell.length_a   1.000
_cell.length_b   1.000
_cell.length_c   1.000
_cell.angle_alpha   90.00
_cell.angle_beta   90.00
_cell.angle_gamma   90.00
#
_symmetry.space_group_name_H-M   'P 1'
#
loop_
_entity.id
_entity.type
_entity.pdbx_description
1 polymer ?
#
loop_
_entity_poly.entity_id
_entity_poly.type
_entity_poly.pdbx_seq_one_letter_code
_entity_poly.pdbx_strand_id
1 'polypeptide(L)'
;MTVEELYSSVAQLGFETSLESDERFVYVANRAILQVNRIKPVTSIYKLNHFPLENLIGGDHFEPVCKDAEVLIFVANRARSYYFECNGNGSVIIEKSADGNEWSAIGSVALSSSDGRFIEYKGFILDGGKRVDELVRLRFEGDYLYYVQNVAMYGALLSADTKDIPVYARNTAYDIASLTNDFLAFVCPPISDAKRGTAFVLNQDYFIEGEGKILIPASVKGVYDISYKRKPREITLDDLSNENGVEIDLNEELCAILPNLVASYIWVDDEPDKAQYYLSLYREQVAEIAAQEKNMRPFVYRNKTGW
;
A
#
# COMPACT_ATOMS: atom_id res chain seq x y z
N MET A 1 -4.56 -20.28 -22.96
CA MET A 1 -4.55 -21.74 -22.64
C MET A 1 -5.50 -21.98 -21.50
N THR A 2 -6.44 -22.90 -21.68
CA THR A 2 -7.32 -23.32 -20.59
C THR A 2 -6.69 -24.43 -19.74
N VAL A 3 -7.27 -24.72 -18.59
CA VAL A 3 -6.82 -25.81 -17.70
C VAL A 3 -6.98 -27.17 -18.39
N GLU A 4 -8.09 -27.37 -19.16
CA GLU A 4 -8.34 -28.57 -19.95
C GLU A 4 -7.33 -28.73 -21.10
N GLU A 5 -6.99 -27.64 -21.80
CA GLU A 5 -5.94 -27.66 -22.83
C GLU A 5 -4.57 -28.02 -22.25
N LEU A 6 -4.24 -27.51 -21.05
CA LEU A 6 -3.00 -27.89 -20.36
C LEU A 6 -3.01 -29.38 -20.02
N TYR A 7 -4.13 -29.87 -19.44
CA TYR A 7 -4.27 -31.30 -19.10
C TYR A 7 -4.07 -32.18 -20.33
N SER A 8 -4.78 -31.86 -21.43
CA SER A 8 -4.69 -32.59 -22.69
C SER A 8 -3.28 -32.56 -23.30
N SER A 9 -2.62 -31.40 -23.24
CA SER A 9 -1.26 -31.22 -23.73
C SER A 9 -0.26 -32.07 -22.93
N VAL A 10 -0.38 -32.10 -21.61
CA VAL A 10 0.46 -32.92 -20.73
C VAL A 10 0.20 -34.41 -20.97
N ALA A 11 -1.05 -34.83 -21.12
CA ALA A 11 -1.42 -36.22 -21.40
C ALA A 11 -0.78 -36.75 -22.70
N GLN A 12 -0.70 -35.89 -23.74
CA GLN A 12 -0.07 -36.25 -25.02
C GLN A 12 1.48 -36.43 -24.89
N LEU A 13 2.10 -35.96 -23.80
CA LEU A 13 3.53 -36.10 -23.57
C LEU A 13 3.95 -37.47 -22.98
N GLY A 14 3.14 -38.50 -23.24
CA GLY A 14 3.49 -39.92 -22.98
C GLY A 14 2.73 -40.57 -21.82
N PHE A 15 1.63 -39.97 -21.37
CA PHE A 15 0.72 -40.57 -20.40
C PHE A 15 -0.40 -41.31 -21.19
N GLU A 16 -0.34 -42.66 -21.24
CA GLU A 16 -1.17 -43.43 -22.14
C GLU A 16 -2.68 -43.51 -21.76
N THR A 17 -3.07 -43.23 -20.50
CA THR A 17 -4.46 -43.50 -20.10
C THR A 17 -5.09 -42.64 -19.03
N SER A 18 -4.38 -42.02 -18.18
CA SER A 18 -4.81 -40.98 -17.25
C SER A 18 -3.61 -40.55 -16.39
N LEU A 19 -3.47 -39.30 -16.16
CA LEU A 19 -2.70 -38.80 -15.03
C LEU A 19 -3.27 -39.49 -13.79
N GLU A 20 -2.47 -40.27 -13.06
CA GLU A 20 -2.88 -41.20 -12.00
C GLU A 20 -3.93 -40.67 -11.02
N SER A 21 -4.01 -39.35 -10.82
CA SER A 21 -5.13 -38.66 -10.19
C SER A 21 -5.18 -37.19 -10.65
N ASP A 22 -6.38 -36.66 -10.82
CA ASP A 22 -6.61 -35.25 -11.10
C ASP A 22 -6.06 -34.34 -9.99
N GLU A 23 -6.05 -34.80 -8.75
CA GLU A 23 -5.47 -34.09 -7.60
C GLU A 23 -3.95 -33.91 -7.75
N ARG A 24 -3.22 -34.94 -8.18
CA ARG A 24 -1.77 -34.85 -8.43
C ARG A 24 -1.48 -33.87 -9.57
N PHE A 25 -2.27 -33.90 -10.63
CA PHE A 25 -2.13 -32.95 -11.72
C PHE A 25 -2.32 -31.51 -11.23
N VAL A 26 -3.43 -31.21 -10.53
CA VAL A 26 -3.72 -29.88 -9.98
C VAL A 26 -2.59 -29.38 -9.10
N TYR A 27 -2.09 -30.22 -8.19
CA TYR A 27 -0.97 -29.86 -7.31
C TYR A 27 0.30 -29.50 -8.12
N VAL A 28 0.68 -30.35 -9.07
CA VAL A 28 1.88 -30.16 -9.88
C VAL A 28 1.74 -28.95 -10.80
N ALA A 29 0.58 -28.76 -11.42
CA ALA A 29 0.27 -27.64 -12.30
C ALA A 29 0.37 -26.32 -11.52
N ASN A 30 -0.22 -26.22 -10.34
CA ASN A 30 -0.11 -25.02 -9.49
C ASN A 30 1.34 -24.70 -9.13
N ARG A 31 2.14 -25.71 -8.81
CA ARG A 31 3.57 -25.54 -8.54
C ARG A 31 4.31 -25.02 -9.78
N ALA A 32 4.01 -25.57 -10.96
CA ALA A 32 4.61 -25.14 -12.22
C ALA A 32 4.19 -23.70 -12.59
N ILE A 33 2.91 -23.36 -12.43
CA ILE A 33 2.37 -22.00 -12.65
C ILE A 33 3.11 -20.98 -11.77
N LEU A 34 3.27 -21.25 -10.48
CA LEU A 34 4.01 -20.36 -9.58
C LEU A 34 5.49 -20.20 -10.00
N GLN A 35 6.13 -21.27 -10.47
CA GLN A 35 7.52 -21.19 -10.94
C GLN A 35 7.64 -20.38 -12.23
N VAL A 36 6.77 -20.64 -13.19
CA VAL A 36 6.74 -19.94 -14.48
C VAL A 36 6.41 -18.45 -14.31
N ASN A 37 5.48 -18.13 -13.41
CA ASN A 37 5.14 -16.74 -13.08
C ASN A 37 6.33 -15.91 -12.57
N ARG A 38 7.39 -16.53 -12.04
CA ARG A 38 8.60 -15.80 -11.61
C ARG A 38 9.42 -15.26 -12.79
N ILE A 39 9.28 -15.83 -13.97
CA ILE A 39 10.00 -15.40 -15.19
C ILE A 39 9.43 -14.06 -15.66
N LYS A 40 8.12 -14.01 -15.85
CA LYS A 40 7.37 -12.81 -16.26
C LYS A 40 6.09 -12.70 -15.44
N PRO A 41 6.18 -12.10 -14.22
CA PRO A 41 5.05 -12.05 -13.31
C PRO A 41 3.84 -11.35 -13.91
N VAL A 42 2.67 -11.90 -13.68
CA VAL A 42 1.40 -11.23 -13.95
C VAL A 42 1.31 -9.97 -13.10
N THR A 43 0.87 -8.88 -13.70
CA THR A 43 0.72 -7.59 -13.00
C THR A 43 -0.75 -7.27 -12.80
N SER A 44 -1.03 -6.52 -11.74
CA SER A 44 -2.36 -6.00 -11.45
C SER A 44 -2.25 -4.55 -10.96
N ILE A 45 -3.41 -3.89 -10.93
CA ILE A 45 -3.53 -2.51 -10.48
C ILE A 45 -4.54 -2.46 -9.34
N TYR A 46 -4.09 -1.94 -8.19
CA TYR A 46 -4.97 -1.61 -7.08
C TYR A 46 -5.29 -0.11 -7.10
N LYS A 47 -6.59 0.24 -7.13
CA LYS A 47 -7.03 1.63 -7.07
C LYS A 47 -7.10 2.10 -5.63
N LEU A 48 -6.19 2.98 -5.26
CA LEU A 48 -6.08 3.55 -3.94
C LEU A 48 -6.76 4.92 -3.88
N ASN A 49 -7.73 5.05 -2.99
CA ASN A 49 -8.33 6.34 -2.64
C ASN A 49 -7.55 6.97 -1.48
N HIS A 50 -6.75 7.99 -1.76
CA HIS A 50 -5.96 8.70 -0.77
C HIS A 50 -6.55 10.09 -0.51
N PHE A 51 -7.39 10.19 0.52
CA PHE A 51 -8.03 11.43 0.96
C PHE A 51 -7.85 11.60 2.47
N PRO A 52 -6.64 11.81 2.95
CA PRO A 52 -6.40 12.04 4.37
C PRO A 52 -7.07 13.33 4.83
N LEU A 53 -7.44 13.38 6.10
CA LEU A 53 -7.91 14.62 6.70
C LEU A 53 -6.77 15.63 6.71
N GLU A 54 -7.09 16.85 6.26
CA GLU A 54 -6.13 17.93 6.21
C GLU A 54 -5.90 18.50 7.60
N ASN A 55 -4.62 18.57 8.02
CA ASN A 55 -4.24 19.35 9.16
C ASN A 55 -4.27 20.83 8.80
N LEU A 56 -5.19 21.58 9.38
CA LEU A 56 -5.44 22.99 9.07
C LEU A 56 -4.31 23.92 9.51
N ILE A 57 -3.45 23.48 10.45
CA ILE A 57 -2.31 24.28 10.92
C ILE A 57 -1.00 23.90 10.23
N GLY A 58 -0.98 22.79 9.46
CA GLY A 58 0.18 22.35 8.66
C GLY A 58 1.43 22.00 9.49
N GLY A 59 2.36 21.34 8.84
CA GLY A 59 3.73 21.12 9.35
C GLY A 59 3.86 20.11 10.49
N ASP A 60 5.12 19.73 10.72
CA ASP A 60 5.52 18.95 11.89
C ASP A 60 5.89 19.95 13.00
N HIS A 61 5.27 19.81 14.14
CA HIS A 61 5.49 20.67 15.29
C HIS A 61 6.24 19.90 16.39
N PHE A 62 7.30 20.53 16.93
CA PHE A 62 7.96 20.09 18.13
C PHE A 62 8.41 21.36 18.86
N GLU A 63 7.59 21.83 19.80
CA GLU A 63 7.71 23.16 20.36
C GLU A 63 7.81 23.11 21.90
N PRO A 64 8.69 23.92 22.51
CA PRO A 64 8.74 24.06 23.95
C PRO A 64 7.64 25.00 24.46
N VAL A 65 7.07 24.66 25.58
CA VAL A 65 6.16 25.52 26.34
C VAL A 65 6.77 25.81 27.71
N CYS A 66 6.93 27.07 28.05
CA CYS A 66 7.38 27.46 29.39
C CYS A 66 6.74 28.81 29.82
N LYS A 67 6.71 29.06 31.12
CA LYS A 67 6.04 30.23 31.73
C LYS A 67 6.62 31.56 31.26
N ASP A 68 7.93 31.59 31.01
CA ASP A 68 8.70 32.82 30.70
C ASP A 68 8.93 33.01 29.21
N ALA A 69 8.39 32.12 28.33
CA ALA A 69 8.50 32.22 26.87
C ALA A 69 7.23 32.80 26.26
N GLU A 70 7.28 33.09 24.95
CA GLU A 70 6.07 33.40 24.19
C GLU A 70 5.07 32.27 24.32
N VAL A 71 3.79 32.64 24.49
CA VAL A 71 2.71 31.67 24.61
C VAL A 71 2.57 30.89 23.32
N LEU A 72 2.71 29.57 23.37
CA LEU A 72 2.56 28.72 22.19
C LEU A 72 1.09 28.68 21.75
N ILE A 73 0.83 29.13 20.54
CA ILE A 73 -0.51 29.24 19.97
C ILE A 73 -0.58 28.63 18.59
N PHE A 74 -1.58 27.79 18.35
CA PHE A 74 -1.96 27.29 17.03
C PHE A 74 -3.35 27.77 16.66
N VAL A 75 -3.49 28.34 15.47
CA VAL A 75 -4.74 28.94 14.97
C VAL A 75 -5.20 28.23 13.71
N ALA A 76 -6.46 27.90 13.64
CA ALA A 76 -7.10 27.34 12.46
C ALA A 76 -8.51 27.93 12.25
N ASN A 77 -8.95 28.00 10.99
CA ASN A 77 -10.29 28.40 10.65
C ASN A 77 -11.21 27.18 10.61
N ARG A 78 -12.37 27.28 11.26
CA ARG A 78 -13.42 26.23 11.26
C ARG A 78 -12.93 24.85 11.71
N ALA A 79 -12.01 24.80 12.66
CA ALA A 79 -11.56 23.54 13.23
C ALA A 79 -12.69 22.83 14.00
N ARG A 80 -12.79 21.50 13.85
CA ARG A 80 -13.82 20.65 14.45
C ARG A 80 -13.26 19.71 15.52
N SER A 81 -11.96 19.41 15.41
CA SER A 81 -11.26 18.57 16.36
C SER A 81 -9.79 18.94 16.42
N TYR A 82 -9.15 18.49 17.47
CA TYR A 82 -7.73 18.64 17.68
C TYR A 82 -7.08 17.30 18.03
N TYR A 83 -5.80 17.23 17.76
CA TYR A 83 -4.87 16.20 18.20
C TYR A 83 -3.54 16.85 18.57
N PHE A 84 -2.91 16.42 19.64
CA PHE A 84 -1.52 16.75 19.96
C PHE A 84 -0.96 15.75 20.97
N GLU A 85 0.36 15.72 21.09
CA GLU A 85 1.06 14.97 22.12
C GLU A 85 1.85 15.93 23.00
N CYS A 86 1.88 15.69 24.30
CA CYS A 86 2.66 16.50 25.22
C CYS A 86 3.29 15.65 26.34
N ASN A 87 4.46 16.10 26.86
CA ASN A 87 5.22 15.39 27.88
C ASN A 87 5.26 16.11 29.24
N GLY A 88 4.35 17.02 29.48
CA GLY A 88 4.37 17.81 30.72
C GLY A 88 3.02 18.06 31.34
N ASN A 89 3.03 18.93 32.36
CA ASN A 89 1.84 19.34 33.10
C ASN A 89 1.53 20.80 32.78
N GLY A 90 0.25 21.08 32.62
CA GLY A 90 -0.23 22.41 32.27
C GLY A 90 -1.70 22.37 31.83
N SER A 91 -2.05 23.31 30.97
CA SER A 91 -3.37 23.34 30.35
C SER A 91 -3.32 23.83 28.91
N VAL A 92 -4.27 23.38 28.11
CA VAL A 92 -4.54 23.93 26.79
C VAL A 92 -5.89 24.61 26.85
N ILE A 93 -5.94 25.90 26.58
CA ILE A 93 -7.18 26.64 26.47
C ILE A 93 -7.61 26.67 25.02
N ILE A 94 -8.86 26.26 24.78
CA ILE A 94 -9.48 26.29 23.46
C ILE A 94 -10.30 27.57 23.40
N GLU A 95 -9.98 28.43 22.43
CA GLU A 95 -10.62 29.74 22.31
C GLU A 95 -11.13 29.93 20.87
N LYS A 96 -12.17 30.75 20.73
CA LYS A 96 -12.71 31.16 19.44
C LYS A 96 -12.67 32.66 19.25
N SER A 97 -12.64 33.10 18.01
CA SER A 97 -12.68 34.51 17.62
C SER A 97 -13.35 34.69 16.25
N ALA A 98 -14.16 35.70 16.10
CA ALA A 98 -14.78 36.07 14.84
C ALA A 98 -13.80 36.79 13.89
N ASP A 99 -12.87 37.59 14.46
CA ASP A 99 -12.01 38.51 13.72
C ASP A 99 -10.49 38.30 13.95
N GLY A 100 -10.12 37.40 14.87
CA GLY A 100 -8.74 37.13 15.25
C GLY A 100 -8.17 38.08 16.30
N ASN A 101 -8.92 39.09 16.75
CA ASN A 101 -8.45 40.07 17.73
C ASN A 101 -8.97 39.75 19.15
N GLU A 102 -10.27 39.56 19.28
CA GLU A 102 -10.90 39.22 20.53
C GLU A 102 -11.15 37.72 20.63
N TRP A 103 -10.62 37.10 21.68
CA TRP A 103 -10.70 35.64 21.89
C TRP A 103 -11.51 35.31 23.13
N SER A 104 -12.43 34.37 23.00
CA SER A 104 -13.25 33.85 24.10
C SER A 104 -12.99 32.35 24.30
N ALA A 105 -12.75 31.96 25.55
CA ALA A 105 -12.54 30.54 25.87
C ALA A 105 -13.86 29.76 25.76
N ILE A 106 -13.78 28.62 25.07
CA ILE A 106 -14.88 27.66 24.86
C ILE A 106 -14.63 26.31 25.50
N GLY A 107 -13.38 26.05 25.94
CA GLY A 107 -13.02 24.82 26.62
C GLY A 107 -11.58 24.84 27.12
N SER A 108 -11.23 23.82 27.91
CA SER A 108 -9.84 23.61 28.34
C SER A 108 -9.55 22.12 28.47
N VAL A 109 -8.26 21.77 28.30
CA VAL A 109 -7.74 20.41 28.45
C VAL A 109 -6.63 20.46 29.49
N ALA A 110 -6.81 19.72 30.61
CA ALA A 110 -5.75 19.58 31.60
C ALA A 110 -4.69 18.58 31.09
N LEU A 111 -3.42 18.97 31.19
CA LEU A 111 -2.29 18.16 30.82
C LEU A 111 -1.69 17.51 32.06
N SER A 112 -1.44 16.21 32.02
CA SER A 112 -0.84 15.47 33.11
C SER A 112 0.10 14.37 32.57
N SER A 113 1.39 14.63 32.59
CA SER A 113 2.41 13.61 32.34
C SER A 113 3.34 13.53 33.54
N SER A 114 3.32 12.42 34.26
CA SER A 114 4.06 12.25 35.50
C SER A 114 5.52 11.80 35.29
N ASP A 115 5.85 11.28 34.13
CA ASP A 115 7.12 10.60 33.85
C ASP A 115 7.87 11.16 32.62
N GLY A 116 7.45 12.31 32.11
CA GLY A 116 8.07 12.97 30.94
C GLY A 116 7.82 12.27 29.62
N ARG A 117 6.93 11.27 29.58
CA ARG A 117 6.51 10.64 28.34
C ARG A 117 5.49 11.49 27.61
N PHE A 118 5.52 11.42 26.29
CA PHE A 118 4.48 12.02 25.47
C PHE A 118 3.17 11.27 25.65
N ILE A 119 2.13 12.01 26.00
CA ILE A 119 0.74 11.52 26.13
C ILE A 119 -0.09 12.16 25.03
N GLU A 120 -0.92 11.34 24.40
CA GLU A 120 -1.84 11.72 23.33
C GLU A 120 -3.08 12.42 23.90
N TYR A 121 -3.41 13.57 23.34
CA TYR A 121 -4.61 14.34 23.64
C TYR A 121 -5.40 14.59 22.36
N LYS A 122 -6.70 14.28 22.38
CA LYS A 122 -7.57 14.52 21.24
C LYS A 122 -9.01 14.78 21.70
N GLY A 123 -9.71 15.61 20.95
CA GLY A 123 -11.08 15.96 21.28
C GLY A 123 -11.77 16.78 20.22
N PHE A 124 -13.07 16.97 20.41
CA PHE A 124 -13.88 17.83 19.55
C PHE A 124 -13.83 19.28 20.05
N ILE A 125 -13.91 20.20 19.09
CA ILE A 125 -14.00 21.64 19.34
C ILE A 125 -15.47 22.04 19.23
N LEU A 126 -16.08 22.30 20.38
CA LEU A 126 -17.50 22.62 20.51
C LEU A 126 -17.67 23.82 21.45
N ASP A 127 -18.60 24.70 21.11
CA ASP A 127 -19.07 25.78 21.97
C ASP A 127 -20.50 25.47 22.43
N GLY A 128 -20.68 25.17 23.72
CA GLY A 128 -21.96 24.75 24.27
C GLY A 128 -22.59 23.56 23.51
N GLY A 129 -21.78 22.61 23.04
CA GLY A 129 -22.21 21.46 22.26
C GLY A 129 -22.46 21.73 20.78
N LYS A 130 -22.23 22.96 20.29
CA LYS A 130 -22.42 23.34 18.90
C LYS A 130 -21.07 23.47 18.18
N ARG A 131 -21.09 23.28 16.87
CA ARG A 131 -19.92 23.48 16.01
C ARG A 131 -19.51 24.94 15.96
N VAL A 132 -18.20 25.20 15.96
CA VAL A 132 -17.61 26.52 15.86
C VAL A 132 -17.28 26.83 14.40
N ASP A 133 -17.88 27.85 13.81
CA ASP A 133 -17.66 28.26 12.41
C ASP A 133 -16.69 29.45 12.27
N GLU A 134 -16.03 29.80 13.35
CA GLU A 134 -15.12 30.93 13.51
C GLU A 134 -13.66 30.43 13.53
N LEU A 135 -12.71 31.36 13.72
CA LEU A 135 -11.34 31.04 14.06
C LEU A 135 -11.27 30.35 15.41
N VAL A 136 -10.43 29.32 15.51
CA VAL A 136 -10.18 28.59 16.73
C VAL A 136 -8.69 28.61 17.00
N ARG A 137 -8.30 28.76 18.25
CA ARG A 137 -6.92 28.57 18.67
C ARG A 137 -6.79 27.61 19.85
N LEU A 138 -5.66 26.90 19.85
CA LEU A 138 -5.16 26.16 21.01
C LEU A 138 -4.05 26.97 21.64
N ARG A 139 -4.22 27.40 22.87
CA ARG A 139 -3.24 28.16 23.62
C ARG A 139 -2.71 27.30 24.78
N PHE A 140 -1.41 27.00 24.71
CA PHE A 140 -0.73 26.14 25.67
C PHE A 140 -0.18 26.96 26.83
N GLU A 141 -0.42 26.52 28.05
CA GLU A 141 0.04 27.13 29.28
C GLU A 141 0.67 26.09 30.21
N GLY A 142 1.71 26.47 30.93
CA GLY A 142 2.35 25.62 31.93
C GLY A 142 3.28 26.37 32.85
N ASP A 143 3.47 25.86 34.06
CA ASP A 143 4.35 26.44 35.06
C ASP A 143 5.83 26.02 34.87
N TYR A 144 6.04 24.91 34.22
CA TYR A 144 7.35 24.30 33.96
C TYR A 144 7.56 24.05 32.48
N LEU A 145 8.81 23.90 32.05
CA LEU A 145 9.15 23.55 30.70
C LEU A 145 8.62 22.17 30.36
N TYR A 146 7.86 22.06 29.25
CA TYR A 146 7.47 20.83 28.63
C TYR A 146 7.46 20.99 27.10
N TYR A 147 7.28 19.89 26.38
CA TYR A 147 7.26 19.89 24.92
C TYR A 147 5.92 19.41 24.40
N VAL A 148 5.52 20.00 23.28
CA VAL A 148 4.32 19.64 22.50
C VAL A 148 4.78 19.23 21.12
N GLN A 149 4.25 18.10 20.62
CA GLN A 149 4.55 17.62 19.28
C GLN A 149 3.29 17.13 18.56
N ASN A 150 3.41 16.92 17.25
CA ASN A 150 2.37 16.34 16.40
C ASN A 150 1.01 17.06 16.49
N VAL A 151 1.05 18.40 16.59
CA VAL A 151 -0.17 19.20 16.74
C VAL A 151 -0.95 19.22 15.43
N ALA A 152 -2.24 18.92 15.50
CA ALA A 152 -3.14 18.94 14.38
C ALA A 152 -4.52 19.50 14.75
N MET A 153 -5.11 20.23 13.83
CA MET A 153 -6.52 20.64 13.86
C MET A 153 -7.19 20.22 12.56
N TYR A 154 -8.37 19.60 12.66
CA TYR A 154 -9.08 19.08 11.50
C TYR A 154 -10.42 19.78 11.30
N GLY A 155 -10.74 20.12 10.04
CA GLY A 155 -11.96 20.86 9.67
C GLY A 155 -13.20 20.00 9.47
N ALA A 156 -13.04 18.69 9.25
CA ALA A 156 -14.16 17.78 9.02
C ALA A 156 -13.91 16.44 9.72
N LEU A 157 -14.94 15.93 10.37
CA LEU A 157 -14.96 14.58 10.91
C LEU A 157 -16.26 13.91 10.48
N LEU A 158 -16.15 12.65 10.07
CA LEU A 158 -17.30 11.83 9.68
C LEU A 158 -17.94 11.11 10.86
N SER A 159 -17.26 11.06 12.01
CA SER A 159 -17.67 10.34 13.22
C SER A 159 -17.83 11.29 14.42
N ALA A 160 -18.65 10.87 15.37
CA ALA A 160 -18.80 11.51 16.67
C ALA A 160 -17.93 10.86 17.76
N ASP A 161 -17.19 9.80 17.46
CA ASP A 161 -16.27 9.14 18.39
C ASP A 161 -14.88 9.78 18.32
N THR A 162 -14.33 10.16 19.47
CA THR A 162 -12.98 10.73 19.56
C THR A 162 -11.88 9.75 19.14
N LYS A 163 -12.15 8.44 19.14
CA LYS A 163 -11.21 7.42 18.65
C LYS A 163 -10.93 7.58 17.16
N ASP A 164 -11.88 8.12 16.40
CA ASP A 164 -11.76 8.31 14.97
C ASP A 164 -11.05 9.62 14.59
N ILE A 165 -10.66 10.44 15.57
CA ILE A 165 -9.79 11.59 15.33
C ILE A 165 -8.41 11.03 14.97
N PRO A 166 -7.90 11.29 13.74
CA PRO A 166 -6.64 10.72 13.32
C PRO A 166 -5.47 11.31 14.10
N VAL A 167 -4.50 10.45 14.38
CA VAL A 167 -3.16 10.89 14.79
C VAL A 167 -2.56 11.67 13.64
N TYR A 168 -1.93 12.79 13.92
CA TYR A 168 -1.19 13.50 12.88
C TYR A 168 -0.03 12.63 12.38
N ALA A 169 -0.04 12.34 11.10
CA ALA A 169 1.04 11.64 10.43
C ALA A 169 1.44 12.40 9.18
N ARG A 170 2.74 12.61 8.99
CA ARG A 170 3.29 13.23 7.78
C ARG A 170 2.95 12.43 6.53
N ASN A 171 2.97 11.12 6.65
CA ASN A 171 2.65 10.18 5.59
C ASN A 171 1.54 9.24 6.06
N THR A 172 0.65 8.89 5.13
CA THR A 172 -0.33 7.83 5.35
C THR A 172 0.23 6.52 4.78
N ALA A 173 0.30 5.49 5.62
CA ALA A 173 0.78 4.16 5.23
C ALA A 173 -0.37 3.29 4.72
N TYR A 174 -0.15 2.61 3.61
CA TYR A 174 -1.05 1.63 3.04
C TYR A 174 -0.32 0.30 2.87
N ASP A 175 -0.81 -0.73 3.50
CA ASP A 175 -0.31 -2.10 3.36
C ASP A 175 -1.01 -2.80 2.18
N ILE A 176 -0.43 -2.64 0.99
CA ILE A 176 -0.98 -3.18 -0.25
C ILE A 176 -1.00 -4.71 -0.21
N ALA A 177 -0.01 -5.33 0.45
CA ALA A 177 0.03 -6.78 0.59
C ALA A 177 -1.18 -7.33 1.36
N SER A 178 -1.63 -6.61 2.39
CA SER A 178 -2.84 -6.98 3.15
C SER A 178 -4.14 -6.64 2.42
N LEU A 179 -4.12 -5.61 1.56
CA LEU A 179 -5.32 -5.14 0.83
C LEU A 179 -5.64 -6.00 -0.40
N THR A 180 -4.68 -6.73 -0.96
CA THR A 180 -4.82 -7.41 -2.26
C THR A 180 -4.73 -8.92 -2.20
N ASN A 181 -4.47 -9.58 -1.11
CA ASN A 181 -4.36 -11.05 -0.92
C ASN A 181 -3.41 -11.81 -1.87
N ASP A 182 -3.15 -11.29 -3.07
CA ASP A 182 -2.33 -11.90 -4.12
C ASP A 182 -1.01 -11.17 -4.40
N PHE A 183 -0.65 -10.22 -3.57
CA PHE A 183 0.56 -9.41 -3.71
C PHE A 183 1.84 -10.25 -3.66
N LEU A 184 2.77 -9.96 -4.59
CA LEU A 184 4.13 -10.51 -4.59
C LEU A 184 5.19 -9.43 -4.41
N ALA A 185 5.12 -8.36 -5.21
CA ALA A 185 6.06 -7.25 -5.18
C ALA A 185 5.50 -6.05 -5.94
N PHE A 186 6.00 -4.86 -5.67
CA PHE A 186 5.68 -3.70 -6.49
C PHE A 186 6.32 -3.78 -7.89
N VAL A 187 5.63 -3.21 -8.89
CA VAL A 187 6.22 -2.86 -10.19
C VAL A 187 6.98 -1.54 -10.01
N CYS A 188 8.00 -1.25 -10.80
CA CYS A 188 8.76 -0.01 -10.68
C CYS A 188 8.53 0.87 -11.93
N PRO A 189 7.99 2.08 -11.78
CA PRO A 189 7.43 2.72 -10.57
C PRO A 189 6.06 2.13 -10.19
N PRO A 190 5.77 1.96 -8.89
CA PRO A 190 4.54 1.30 -8.44
C PRO A 190 3.32 2.20 -8.45
N ILE A 191 3.45 3.52 -8.38
CA ILE A 191 2.36 4.46 -8.20
C ILE A 191 2.26 5.46 -9.34
N SER A 192 1.06 5.69 -9.81
CA SER A 192 0.73 6.72 -10.80
C SER A 192 -0.62 7.39 -10.49
N ASP A 193 -0.78 8.63 -10.96
CA ASP A 193 -2.07 9.32 -10.92
C ASP A 193 -3.07 8.60 -11.84
N ALA A 194 -4.18 8.11 -11.28
CA ALA A 194 -5.18 7.35 -12.02
C ALA A 194 -5.87 8.14 -13.16
N LYS A 195 -5.86 9.50 -13.09
CA LYS A 195 -6.46 10.35 -14.12
C LYS A 195 -5.46 10.77 -15.19
N ARG A 196 -4.21 11.04 -14.79
CA ARG A 196 -3.17 11.61 -15.65
C ARG A 196 -2.20 10.57 -16.18
N GLY A 197 -2.14 9.40 -15.57
CA GLY A 197 -1.14 8.37 -15.87
C GLY A 197 0.30 8.79 -15.56
N THR A 198 0.49 9.90 -14.81
CA THR A 198 1.82 10.40 -14.45
C THR A 198 2.40 9.55 -13.34
N ALA A 199 3.58 8.97 -13.57
CA ALA A 199 4.30 8.22 -12.55
C ALA A 199 4.92 9.15 -11.50
N PHE A 200 4.88 8.71 -10.26
CA PHE A 200 5.48 9.40 -9.12
C PHE A 200 6.92 8.94 -8.88
N VAL A 201 7.70 9.79 -8.22
CA VAL A 201 9.12 9.57 -7.94
C VAL A 201 9.31 9.01 -6.54
N LEU A 202 10.01 7.88 -6.44
CA LEU A 202 10.37 7.25 -5.16
C LEU A 202 11.23 8.21 -4.31
N ASN A 203 10.97 8.22 -3.00
CA ASN A 203 11.61 9.06 -1.99
C ASN A 203 11.38 10.59 -2.15
N GLN A 204 10.51 10.98 -3.08
CA GLN A 204 10.07 12.35 -3.28
C GLN A 204 8.54 12.45 -3.12
N ASP A 205 7.80 11.72 -3.95
CA ASP A 205 6.33 11.75 -3.98
C ASP A 205 5.71 10.63 -3.15
N TYR A 206 6.46 9.56 -2.88
CA TYR A 206 6.06 8.43 -2.05
C TYR A 206 7.28 7.70 -1.50
N PHE A 207 7.05 6.85 -0.48
CA PHE A 207 8.08 6.01 0.12
C PHE A 207 7.59 4.56 0.15
N ILE A 208 8.53 3.61 0.17
CA ILE A 208 8.24 2.18 0.36
C ILE A 208 8.82 1.76 1.71
N GLU A 209 8.00 1.10 2.53
CA GLU A 209 8.40 0.53 3.82
C GLU A 209 8.22 -0.99 3.78
N GLY A 210 9.32 -1.72 3.86
CA GLY A 210 9.29 -3.18 3.73
C GLY A 210 8.88 -3.66 2.33
N GLU A 211 8.28 -4.84 2.25
CA GLU A 211 7.99 -5.49 0.97
C GLU A 211 6.64 -5.10 0.36
N GLY A 212 5.67 -4.64 1.16
CA GLY A 212 4.28 -4.45 0.71
C GLY A 212 3.61 -3.15 1.11
N LYS A 213 4.30 -2.24 1.81
CA LYS A 213 3.71 -0.97 2.27
C LYS A 213 4.19 0.20 1.44
N ILE A 214 3.25 1.07 1.10
CA ILE A 214 3.50 2.35 0.44
C ILE A 214 3.04 3.50 1.35
N LEU A 215 3.90 4.51 1.49
CA LEU A 215 3.60 5.71 2.27
C LEU A 215 3.41 6.88 1.31
N ILE A 216 2.29 7.56 1.44
CA ILE A 216 1.95 8.73 0.62
C ILE A 216 1.83 9.94 1.52
N PRO A 217 2.46 11.09 1.18
CA PRO A 217 2.35 12.32 1.96
C PRO A 217 0.89 12.72 2.18
N ALA A 218 0.54 13.04 3.42
CA ALA A 218 -0.80 13.47 3.79
C ALA A 218 -1.23 14.81 3.15
N SER A 219 -0.28 15.57 2.60
CA SER A 219 -0.52 16.82 1.90
C SER A 219 -1.10 16.66 0.49
N VAL A 220 -0.97 15.47 -0.12
CA VAL A 220 -1.52 15.19 -1.45
C VAL A 220 -2.83 14.41 -1.32
N LYS A 221 -3.75 14.64 -2.26
CA LYS A 221 -5.06 13.97 -2.27
C LYS A 221 -5.37 13.51 -3.69
N GLY A 222 -5.95 12.32 -3.83
CA GLY A 222 -6.34 11.82 -5.13
C GLY A 222 -6.65 10.34 -5.17
N VAL A 223 -6.87 9.86 -6.37
CA VAL A 223 -7.00 8.44 -6.69
C VAL A 223 -5.74 8.02 -7.43
N TYR A 224 -5.09 7.00 -6.93
CA TYR A 224 -3.82 6.50 -7.44
C TYR A 224 -3.95 5.06 -7.89
N ASP A 225 -3.28 4.73 -8.99
CA ASP A 225 -3.12 3.36 -9.46
C ASP A 225 -1.81 2.81 -8.89
N ILE A 226 -1.92 1.75 -8.09
CA ILE A 226 -0.79 1.04 -7.51
C ILE A 226 -0.56 -0.23 -8.32
N SER A 227 0.53 -0.26 -9.08
CA SER A 227 0.90 -1.40 -9.93
C SER A 227 1.76 -2.39 -9.14
N TYR A 228 1.36 -3.64 -9.13
CA TYR A 228 2.08 -4.70 -8.43
C TYR A 228 2.09 -6.01 -9.21
N LYS A 229 3.08 -6.84 -8.92
CA LYS A 229 3.18 -8.23 -9.38
C LYS A 229 2.34 -9.07 -8.45
N ARG A 230 1.53 -9.96 -9.01
CA ARG A 230 0.63 -10.80 -8.22
C ARG A 230 0.91 -12.29 -8.38
N LYS A 231 0.46 -13.06 -7.41
CA LYS A 231 0.36 -14.50 -7.53
C LYS A 231 -0.71 -14.82 -8.58
N PRO A 232 -0.47 -15.77 -9.49
CA PRO A 232 -1.52 -16.26 -10.37
C PRO A 232 -2.60 -16.98 -9.55
N ARG A 233 -3.80 -17.02 -10.09
CA ARG A 233 -4.89 -17.81 -9.52
C ARG A 233 -4.50 -19.29 -9.49
N GLU A 234 -4.73 -19.95 -8.37
CA GLU A 234 -4.59 -21.39 -8.27
C GLU A 234 -5.75 -22.08 -9.03
N ILE A 235 -5.41 -23.15 -9.78
CA ILE A 235 -6.40 -24.03 -10.39
C ILE A 235 -6.90 -25.04 -9.36
N THR A 236 -8.18 -25.42 -9.50
CA THR A 236 -8.86 -26.37 -8.63
C THR A 236 -9.31 -27.60 -9.41
N LEU A 237 -9.79 -28.63 -8.73
CA LEU A 237 -10.38 -29.79 -9.38
C LEU A 237 -11.64 -29.46 -10.19
N ASP A 238 -12.43 -28.50 -9.70
CA ASP A 238 -13.62 -28.04 -10.40
C ASP A 238 -13.29 -27.35 -11.73
N ASP A 239 -12.10 -26.75 -11.86
CA ASP A 239 -11.67 -26.11 -13.09
C ASP A 239 -11.37 -27.12 -14.21
N LEU A 240 -11.03 -28.39 -13.88
CA LEU A 240 -10.84 -29.47 -14.85
C LEU A 240 -12.15 -29.96 -15.49
N SER A 241 -13.26 -29.88 -14.74
CA SER A 241 -14.57 -30.33 -15.17
C SER A 241 -15.47 -29.20 -15.69
N ASN A 242 -14.93 -27.97 -15.81
CA ASN A 242 -15.69 -26.80 -16.20
C ASN A 242 -15.87 -26.74 -17.74
N GLU A 243 -17.08 -27.04 -18.24
CA GLU A 243 -17.41 -27.04 -19.66
C GLU A 243 -17.14 -25.71 -20.39
N ASN A 244 -17.08 -24.60 -19.70
CA ASN A 244 -16.76 -23.28 -20.27
C ASN A 244 -15.26 -23.00 -20.41
N GLY A 245 -14.41 -23.91 -19.94
CA GLY A 245 -12.94 -23.75 -19.92
C GLY A 245 -12.49 -22.60 -19.02
N VAL A 246 -11.61 -22.90 -18.08
CA VAL A 246 -11.01 -21.88 -17.19
C VAL A 246 -9.63 -21.53 -17.72
N GLU A 247 -9.40 -20.25 -18.03
CA GLU A 247 -8.10 -19.78 -18.50
C GLU A 247 -7.06 -19.79 -17.38
N ILE A 248 -5.86 -20.23 -17.72
CA ILE A 248 -4.71 -20.18 -16.82
C ILE A 248 -4.25 -18.74 -16.73
N ASP A 249 -4.11 -18.27 -15.51
CA ASP A 249 -3.75 -16.90 -15.17
C ASP A 249 -2.24 -16.63 -15.32
N LEU A 250 -1.75 -16.71 -16.56
CA LEU A 250 -0.37 -16.44 -16.97
C LEU A 250 -0.33 -15.67 -18.29
N ASN A 251 0.82 -15.09 -18.59
CA ASN A 251 1.08 -14.53 -19.93
C ASN A 251 1.07 -15.67 -20.98
N GLU A 252 0.55 -15.39 -22.17
CA GLU A 252 0.37 -16.38 -23.24
C GLU A 252 1.69 -17.11 -23.60
N GLU A 253 2.80 -16.38 -23.69
CA GLU A 253 4.14 -16.96 -23.94
C GLU A 253 4.56 -17.98 -22.87
N LEU A 254 4.17 -17.74 -21.61
CA LEU A 254 4.47 -18.63 -20.49
C LEU A 254 3.55 -19.84 -20.44
N CYS A 255 2.34 -19.71 -20.95
CA CYS A 255 1.43 -20.84 -21.11
C CYS A 255 1.98 -21.89 -22.07
N ALA A 256 2.67 -21.48 -23.14
CA ALA A 256 3.24 -22.39 -24.12
C ALA A 256 4.33 -23.31 -23.57
N ILE A 257 5.07 -22.86 -22.57
CA ILE A 257 6.19 -23.64 -21.95
C ILE A 257 5.74 -24.48 -20.75
N LEU A 258 4.53 -24.22 -20.24
CA LEU A 258 4.00 -24.85 -19.03
C LEU A 258 3.86 -26.37 -19.14
N PRO A 259 3.36 -26.96 -20.25
CA PRO A 259 3.21 -28.41 -20.37
C PRO A 259 4.50 -29.19 -20.13
N ASN A 260 5.64 -28.71 -20.64
CA ASN A 260 6.93 -29.38 -20.44
C ASN A 260 7.38 -29.36 -18.98
N LEU A 261 7.13 -28.29 -18.25
CA LEU A 261 7.46 -28.20 -16.83
C LEU A 261 6.54 -29.12 -16.00
N VAL A 262 5.25 -29.14 -16.29
CA VAL A 262 4.27 -30.03 -15.61
C VAL A 262 4.64 -31.48 -15.87
N ALA A 263 4.89 -31.85 -17.13
CA ALA A 263 5.31 -33.22 -17.48
C ALA A 263 6.60 -33.64 -16.75
N SER A 264 7.59 -32.74 -16.67
CA SER A 264 8.82 -33.03 -15.95
C SER A 264 8.60 -33.36 -14.47
N TYR A 265 7.65 -32.67 -13.83
CA TYR A 265 7.33 -32.95 -12.42
C TYR A 265 6.54 -34.23 -12.22
N ILE A 266 5.67 -34.59 -13.15
CA ILE A 266 4.87 -35.83 -13.05
C ILE A 266 5.77 -37.06 -13.27
N TRP A 267 6.65 -37.02 -14.27
CA TRP A 267 7.55 -38.13 -14.61
C TRP A 267 8.70 -38.37 -13.62
N VAL A 268 8.92 -37.48 -12.65
CA VAL A 268 10.12 -37.54 -11.78
C VAL A 268 10.21 -38.85 -10.97
N ASP A 269 9.07 -39.42 -10.58
CA ASP A 269 9.03 -40.64 -9.75
C ASP A 269 9.05 -41.92 -10.59
N ASP A 270 8.49 -41.90 -11.81
CA ASP A 270 8.31 -43.10 -12.63
C ASP A 270 9.41 -43.27 -13.70
N GLU A 271 9.74 -42.21 -14.41
CA GLU A 271 10.77 -42.19 -15.46
C GLU A 271 11.67 -40.97 -15.38
N PRO A 272 12.69 -40.97 -14.53
CA PRO A 272 13.57 -39.83 -14.29
C PRO A 272 14.26 -39.28 -15.57
N ASP A 273 14.55 -40.14 -16.54
CA ASP A 273 15.16 -39.75 -17.81
C ASP A 273 14.19 -38.91 -18.66
N LYS A 274 12.91 -39.28 -18.71
CA LYS A 274 11.87 -38.48 -19.35
C LYS A 274 11.66 -37.14 -18.60
N ALA A 275 11.62 -37.19 -17.28
CA ALA A 275 11.53 -35.97 -16.46
C ALA A 275 12.68 -34.99 -16.81
N GLN A 276 13.91 -35.49 -16.91
CA GLN A 276 15.06 -34.67 -17.27
C GLN A 276 14.99 -34.13 -18.70
N TYR A 277 14.46 -34.94 -19.63
CA TYR A 277 14.24 -34.51 -21.02
C TYR A 277 13.27 -33.32 -21.08
N TYR A 278 12.09 -33.42 -20.47
CA TYR A 278 11.10 -32.34 -20.47
C TYR A 278 11.60 -31.11 -19.70
N LEU A 279 12.36 -31.29 -18.63
CA LEU A 279 12.99 -30.20 -17.92
C LEU A 279 14.02 -29.44 -18.79
N SER A 280 14.76 -30.16 -19.64
CA SER A 280 15.71 -29.50 -20.57
C SER A 280 14.98 -28.70 -21.65
N LEU A 281 13.91 -29.25 -22.24
CA LEU A 281 13.07 -28.50 -23.19
C LEU A 281 12.49 -27.22 -22.58
N TYR A 282 11.96 -27.32 -21.36
CA TYR A 282 11.49 -26.16 -20.62
C TYR A 282 12.58 -25.10 -20.43
N ARG A 283 13.81 -25.50 -20.06
CA ARG A 283 14.93 -24.56 -19.86
C ARG A 283 15.37 -23.90 -21.16
N GLU A 284 15.35 -24.60 -22.27
CA GLU A 284 15.63 -24.04 -23.60
C GLU A 284 14.61 -22.98 -23.97
N GLN A 285 13.31 -23.27 -23.81
CA GLN A 285 12.24 -22.32 -24.08
C GLN A 285 12.31 -21.07 -23.17
N VAL A 286 12.63 -21.25 -21.89
CA VAL A 286 12.87 -20.10 -20.97
C VAL A 286 14.04 -19.24 -21.46
N ALA A 287 15.12 -19.87 -21.94
CA ALA A 287 16.26 -19.13 -22.46
C ALA A 287 15.92 -18.35 -23.73
N GLU A 288 15.06 -18.89 -24.60
CA GLU A 288 14.57 -18.20 -25.80
C GLU A 288 13.72 -16.96 -25.44
N ILE A 289 12.77 -17.09 -24.49
CA ILE A 289 11.97 -15.96 -23.99
C ILE A 289 12.88 -14.87 -23.42
N ALA A 290 13.86 -15.23 -22.61
CA ALA A 290 14.81 -14.28 -22.04
C ALA A 290 15.69 -13.59 -23.09
N ALA A 291 16.04 -14.29 -24.18
CA ALA A 291 16.79 -13.71 -25.28
C ALA A 291 15.94 -12.72 -26.11
N GLN A 292 14.67 -13.01 -26.34
CA GLN A 292 13.72 -12.12 -27.02
C GLN A 292 13.51 -10.82 -26.23
N GLU A 293 13.34 -10.90 -24.91
CA GLU A 293 13.18 -9.72 -24.06
C GLU A 293 14.41 -8.81 -24.05
N LYS A 294 15.62 -9.37 -24.11
CA LYS A 294 16.86 -8.58 -24.25
C LYS A 294 16.90 -7.78 -25.55
N ASN A 295 16.42 -8.39 -26.63
CA ASN A 295 16.38 -7.74 -27.94
C ASN A 295 15.30 -6.67 -28.08
N MET A 296 14.21 -6.76 -27.27
CA MET A 296 13.12 -5.78 -27.27
C MET A 296 13.37 -4.57 -26.36
N ARG A 297 14.41 -4.56 -25.54
CA ARG A 297 14.72 -3.38 -24.72
C ARG A 297 15.14 -2.23 -25.63
N PRO A 298 14.44 -1.08 -25.62
CA PRO A 298 14.84 0.07 -26.40
C PRO A 298 16.25 0.51 -25.98
N PHE A 299 17.12 0.71 -26.95
CA PHE A 299 18.45 1.27 -26.71
C PHE A 299 18.28 2.69 -26.14
N VAL A 300 18.49 2.85 -24.84
CA VAL A 300 18.57 4.17 -24.23
C VAL A 300 19.93 4.75 -24.59
N TYR A 301 19.97 5.59 -25.63
CA TYR A 301 21.14 6.42 -25.93
C TYR A 301 21.35 7.39 -24.76
N ARG A 302 22.25 7.05 -23.84
CA ARG A 302 22.80 8.04 -22.94
C ARG A 302 23.79 8.89 -23.72
N ASN A 303 23.40 10.09 -24.09
CA ASN A 303 24.33 11.07 -24.63
C ASN A 303 25.38 11.36 -23.54
N LYS A 304 26.63 10.83 -23.75
CA LYS A 304 27.74 11.06 -22.81
C LYS A 304 28.42 12.41 -23.03
N THR A 305 28.06 13.11 -24.09
CA THR A 305 28.54 14.45 -24.37
C THR A 305 27.48 15.42 -23.93
N GLY A 306 27.67 16.01 -22.76
CA GLY A 306 26.76 17.00 -22.13
C GLY A 306 26.58 18.28 -22.93
N TRP A 307 25.92 18.20 -24.09
CA TRP A 307 25.39 19.30 -24.90
C TRP A 307 23.89 19.10 -25.05
#